data_7ff4d4fc7716a35916d3970064cc53ec
#
_entry.id   7ff4d4fc7716a35916d3970064cc53ec
#
_cell.length_a   1.000
_cell.length_b   1.000
_cell.length_c   1.000
_cell.angle_alpha   90.00
_cell.angle_beta   90.00
_cell.angle_gamma   90.00
#
_symmetry.space_group_name_H-M   'P 1'
#
loop_
_entity.id
_entity.type
_entity.pdbx_description
1 polymer ?
#
loop_
_entity_poly.entity_id
_entity_poly.type
_entity_poly.pdbx_seq_one_letter_code
_entity_poly.pdbx_strand_id
1 'polypeptide(L)'
;MGIRKGTDTEENIKRHFGSPEPEGYRKALRLMKQAEKFHRPILALVNTPGAWPDVDAEYHGIGSAIAQCLQVGMQLRVPYISIIVGEGGSGGAIALACGDRVFMFEDSIYSVLSPEGYASIMWKDSAKVKEAAEALKLTPEWLLKTGIIDQIIHEYHSGDDLEPLRDFLANQFNELKNLPVDELMRQRHNRYRKF
;
A
#
# COMPACT_ATOMS: atom_id res chain seq x y z
N MET A 1 6.83 8.24 2.94
CA MET A 1 7.06 7.88 1.52
C MET A 1 5.73 7.70 0.83
N GLY A 2 5.63 7.95 -0.49
CA GLY A 2 4.35 7.83 -1.17
C GLY A 2 4.52 7.63 -2.67
N ILE A 3 3.56 6.94 -3.27
CA ILE A 3 3.45 6.81 -4.72
C ILE A 3 2.52 7.93 -5.19
N ARG A 4 3.00 8.73 -6.13
CA ARG A 4 2.25 9.86 -6.66
C ARG A 4 1.84 9.61 -8.11
N LYS A 5 0.55 9.73 -8.39
CA LYS A 5 0.00 9.85 -9.75
C LYS A 5 0.16 11.26 -10.29
N GLY A 6 -0.05 11.45 -11.57
CA GLY A 6 -0.13 12.76 -12.19
C GLY A 6 -1.46 13.44 -11.91
N THR A 7 -1.48 14.75 -12.12
CA THR A 7 -2.70 15.59 -12.02
C THR A 7 -3.39 15.77 -13.38
N ASP A 8 -2.69 15.45 -14.47
CA ASP A 8 -3.19 15.47 -15.83
C ASP A 8 -2.69 14.25 -16.62
N THR A 9 -3.12 14.10 -17.85
CA THR A 9 -2.78 12.95 -18.70
C THR A 9 -1.28 12.90 -19.00
N GLU A 10 -0.63 14.03 -19.29
CA GLU A 10 0.80 14.06 -19.61
C GLU A 10 1.66 13.64 -18.40
N GLU A 11 1.33 14.17 -17.22
CA GLU A 11 2.02 13.79 -15.98
C GLU A 11 1.74 12.33 -15.62
N ASN A 12 0.52 11.83 -15.84
CA ASN A 12 0.19 10.42 -15.61
C ASN A 12 1.00 9.48 -16.51
N ILE A 13 1.16 9.82 -17.79
CA ILE A 13 2.02 9.03 -18.69
C ILE A 13 3.46 9.03 -18.18
N LYS A 14 4.02 10.19 -17.80
CA LYS A 14 5.39 10.29 -17.25
C LYS A 14 5.60 9.53 -15.95
N ARG A 15 4.52 9.30 -15.19
CA ARG A 15 4.54 8.57 -13.92
C ARG A 15 4.00 7.15 -14.03
N HIS A 16 3.85 6.63 -15.23
CA HIS A 16 3.30 5.31 -15.52
C HIS A 16 1.98 5.05 -14.77
N PHE A 17 1.10 6.08 -14.71
CA PHE A 17 -0.17 6.03 -13.98
C PHE A 17 -0.05 5.60 -12.52
N GLY A 18 1.09 5.89 -11.89
CA GLY A 18 1.39 5.50 -10.53
C GLY A 18 1.96 4.09 -10.37
N SER A 19 2.38 3.44 -11.46
CA SER A 19 3.07 2.14 -11.41
C SER A 19 4.58 2.34 -11.26
N PRO A 20 5.17 2.06 -10.09
CA PRO A 20 6.60 2.28 -9.90
C PRO A 20 7.45 1.26 -10.66
N GLU A 21 8.54 1.75 -11.21
CA GLU A 21 9.66 0.94 -11.70
C GLU A 21 10.50 0.37 -10.54
N PRO A 22 11.42 -0.59 -10.80
CA PRO A 22 12.29 -1.16 -9.76
C PRO A 22 13.02 -0.14 -8.91
N GLU A 23 13.44 0.98 -9.51
CA GLU A 23 14.14 2.09 -8.86
C GLU A 23 13.27 2.79 -7.81
N GLY A 24 11.95 2.86 -8.04
CA GLY A 24 10.98 3.38 -7.08
C GLY A 24 10.95 2.54 -5.80
N TYR A 25 10.90 1.23 -5.93
CA TYR A 25 10.96 0.29 -4.79
C TYR A 25 12.32 0.30 -4.10
N ARG A 26 13.42 0.34 -4.84
CA ARG A 26 14.77 0.50 -4.25
C ARG A 26 14.92 1.81 -3.48
N LYS A 27 14.31 2.90 -3.98
CA LYS A 27 14.26 4.16 -3.24
C LYS A 27 13.46 4.02 -1.94
N ALA A 28 12.30 3.38 -1.98
CA ALA A 28 11.50 3.10 -0.79
C ALA A 28 12.28 2.25 0.21
N LEU A 29 12.92 1.17 -0.24
CA LEU A 29 13.78 0.32 0.56
C LEU A 29 14.89 1.10 1.27
N ARG A 30 15.56 2.00 0.54
CA ARG A 30 16.59 2.88 1.12
C ARG A 30 16.02 3.79 2.20
N LEU A 31 14.82 4.36 1.97
CA LEU A 31 14.16 5.22 2.95
C LEU A 31 13.71 4.44 4.20
N MET A 32 13.23 3.20 4.06
CA MET A 32 12.92 2.30 5.18
C MET A 32 14.13 2.06 6.06
N LYS A 33 15.27 1.68 5.46
CA LYS A 33 16.53 1.47 6.19
C LYS A 33 17.05 2.74 6.87
N GLN A 34 16.89 3.90 6.22
CA GLN A 34 17.24 5.18 6.84
C GLN A 34 16.32 5.53 8.03
N ALA A 35 15.02 5.32 7.88
CA ALA A 35 14.06 5.56 8.96
C ALA A 35 14.40 4.71 10.19
N GLU A 36 14.69 3.42 9.99
CA GLU A 36 15.13 2.54 11.08
C GLU A 36 16.43 3.02 11.73
N LYS A 37 17.46 3.33 10.92
CA LYS A 37 18.76 3.83 11.43
C LYS A 37 18.61 5.07 12.31
N PHE A 38 17.67 5.96 11.98
CA PHE A 38 17.44 7.21 12.71
C PHE A 38 16.24 7.15 13.66
N HIS A 39 15.72 5.96 13.94
CA HIS A 39 14.57 5.73 14.84
C HIS A 39 13.34 6.60 14.49
N ARG A 40 13.08 6.79 13.20
CA ARG A 40 11.95 7.57 12.69
C ARG A 40 10.80 6.65 12.31
N PRO A 41 9.56 6.98 12.69
CA PRO A 41 8.40 6.24 12.22
C PRO A 41 8.20 6.43 10.70
N ILE A 42 7.54 5.46 10.08
CA ILE A 42 7.30 5.44 8.64
C ILE A 42 5.81 5.61 8.37
N LEU A 43 5.47 6.56 7.50
CA LEU A 43 4.17 6.66 6.85
C LEU A 43 4.36 6.33 5.36
N ALA A 44 3.62 5.34 4.86
CA ALA A 44 3.54 5.02 3.44
C ALA A 44 2.15 5.37 2.89
N LEU A 45 2.10 6.17 1.84
CA LEU A 45 0.90 6.50 1.09
C LEU A 45 0.92 5.69 -0.20
N VAL A 46 0.00 4.74 -0.33
CA VAL A 46 -0.07 3.79 -1.45
C VAL A 46 -1.14 4.25 -2.42
N ASN A 47 -0.74 4.50 -3.67
CA ASN A 47 -1.65 4.83 -4.76
C ASN A 47 -1.09 4.29 -6.07
N THR A 48 -1.28 3.00 -6.31
CA THR A 48 -0.74 2.30 -7.48
C THR A 48 -1.67 1.19 -7.96
N PRO A 49 -1.88 1.05 -9.27
CA PRO A 49 -2.54 -0.13 -9.83
C PRO A 49 -1.67 -1.40 -9.76
N GLY A 50 -0.37 -1.24 -9.49
CA GLY A 50 0.62 -2.31 -9.42
C GLY A 50 2.01 -1.81 -9.82
N ALA A 51 2.99 -2.69 -9.79
CA ALA A 51 4.32 -2.39 -10.31
C ALA A 51 4.29 -2.28 -11.84
N TRP A 52 5.22 -1.50 -12.42
CA TRP A 52 5.30 -1.32 -13.88
C TRP A 52 5.62 -2.64 -14.60
N PRO A 53 4.73 -3.14 -15.48
CA PRO A 53 4.83 -4.47 -16.04
C PRO A 53 5.45 -4.45 -17.45
N ASP A 54 6.73 -4.09 -17.56
CA ASP A 54 7.41 -4.17 -18.86
C ASP A 54 8.69 -5.01 -18.81
N VAL A 55 9.27 -5.25 -19.98
CA VAL A 55 10.47 -6.09 -20.14
C VAL A 55 11.67 -5.48 -19.41
N ASP A 56 11.83 -4.16 -19.49
CA ASP A 56 12.94 -3.47 -18.84
C ASP A 56 12.81 -3.53 -17.31
N ALA A 57 11.60 -3.39 -16.77
CA ALA A 57 11.34 -3.56 -15.35
C ALA A 57 11.66 -4.98 -14.87
N GLU A 58 11.30 -6.00 -15.65
CA GLU A 58 11.68 -7.40 -15.35
C GLU A 58 13.18 -7.59 -15.40
N TYR A 59 13.84 -7.09 -16.44
CA TYR A 59 15.29 -7.16 -16.58
C TYR A 59 16.04 -6.45 -15.43
N HIS A 60 15.50 -5.32 -14.96
CA HIS A 60 16.01 -4.58 -13.80
C HIS A 60 15.57 -5.15 -12.46
N GLY A 61 14.85 -6.28 -12.44
CA GLY A 61 14.53 -7.05 -11.24
C GLY A 61 13.42 -6.46 -10.38
N ILE A 62 12.28 -6.11 -10.98
CA ILE A 62 11.10 -5.58 -10.28
C ILE A 62 10.63 -6.51 -9.16
N GLY A 63 10.54 -7.81 -9.42
CA GLY A 63 10.13 -8.81 -8.42
C GLY A 63 11.08 -8.84 -7.22
N SER A 64 12.39 -8.78 -7.46
CA SER A 64 13.40 -8.71 -6.39
C SER A 64 13.28 -7.42 -5.57
N ALA A 65 13.04 -6.29 -6.23
CA ALA A 65 12.88 -5.00 -5.53
C ALA A 65 11.64 -4.99 -4.62
N ILE A 66 10.52 -5.54 -5.07
CA ILE A 66 9.30 -5.74 -4.29
C ILE A 66 9.56 -6.67 -3.09
N ALA A 67 10.17 -7.84 -3.33
CA ALA A 67 10.47 -8.81 -2.29
C ALA A 67 11.37 -8.24 -1.19
N GLN A 68 12.38 -7.44 -1.56
CA GLN A 68 13.25 -6.77 -0.59
C GLN A 68 12.50 -5.72 0.25
N CYS A 69 11.56 -4.97 -0.34
CA CYS A 69 10.72 -4.04 0.41
C CYS A 69 9.88 -4.79 1.46
N LEU A 70 9.26 -5.91 1.08
CA LEU A 70 8.50 -6.76 2.00
C LEU A 70 9.38 -7.30 3.12
N GLN A 71 10.52 -7.89 2.76
CA GLN A 71 11.44 -8.47 3.73
C GLN A 71 11.91 -7.42 4.76
N VAL A 72 12.35 -6.26 4.31
CA VAL A 72 12.79 -5.19 5.20
C VAL A 72 11.61 -4.61 5.98
N GLY A 73 10.46 -4.37 5.33
CA GLY A 73 9.26 -3.87 6.00
C GLY A 73 8.83 -4.74 7.20
N MET A 74 8.90 -6.06 7.04
CA MET A 74 8.59 -7.01 8.11
C MET A 74 9.62 -7.01 9.26
N GLN A 75 10.86 -6.57 9.00
CA GLN A 75 11.95 -6.57 9.97
C GLN A 75 12.16 -5.23 10.67
N LEU A 76 11.50 -4.15 10.22
CA LEU A 76 11.66 -2.80 10.77
C LEU A 76 11.35 -2.75 12.27
N ARG A 77 12.25 -2.14 13.04
CA ARG A 77 12.13 -1.95 14.49
C ARG A 77 11.56 -0.58 14.87
N VAL A 78 10.91 0.08 13.93
CA VAL A 78 10.24 1.37 14.09
C VAL A 78 8.76 1.26 13.68
N PRO A 79 7.87 2.10 14.22
CA PRO A 79 6.47 2.15 13.82
C PRO A 79 6.30 2.39 12.32
N TYR A 80 5.42 1.63 11.69
CA TYR A 80 5.14 1.71 10.28
C TYR A 80 3.64 1.71 10.02
N ILE A 81 3.11 2.79 9.47
CA ILE A 81 1.70 2.94 9.07
C ILE A 81 1.63 3.03 7.54
N SER A 82 0.72 2.27 6.96
CA SER A 82 0.41 2.31 5.53
C SER A 82 -1.01 2.81 5.32
N ILE A 83 -1.22 3.68 4.33
CA ILE A 83 -2.55 4.16 3.92
C ILE A 83 -2.72 3.91 2.43
N ILE A 84 -3.80 3.23 2.05
CA ILE A 84 -4.24 3.14 0.67
C ILE A 84 -5.09 4.39 0.40
N VAL A 85 -4.57 5.29 -0.45
CA VAL A 85 -5.19 6.60 -0.70
C VAL A 85 -5.95 6.69 -2.03
N GLY A 86 -6.08 5.58 -2.73
CA GLY A 86 -6.78 5.47 -4.01
C GLY A 86 -6.73 4.04 -4.48
N GLU A 87 -5.67 3.65 -5.17
CA GLU A 87 -5.50 2.27 -5.64
C GLU A 87 -4.39 1.55 -4.88
N GLY A 88 -4.68 0.34 -4.44
CA GLY A 88 -3.71 -0.59 -3.89
C GLY A 88 -3.70 -1.88 -4.72
N GLY A 89 -2.86 -1.94 -5.77
CA GLY A 89 -2.81 -3.07 -6.70
C GLY A 89 -1.65 -4.03 -6.42
N SER A 90 -1.98 -5.32 -6.24
CA SER A 90 -1.06 -6.46 -6.32
C SER A 90 0.20 -6.34 -5.45
N GLY A 91 1.27 -7.02 -5.85
CA GLY A 91 2.59 -6.99 -5.20
C GLY A 91 3.18 -5.59 -5.09
N GLY A 92 2.88 -4.72 -6.05
CA GLY A 92 3.35 -3.33 -6.05
C GLY A 92 2.82 -2.52 -4.86
N ALA A 93 1.56 -2.72 -4.49
CA ALA A 93 0.97 -2.10 -3.31
C ALA A 93 1.47 -2.76 -2.02
N ILE A 94 1.48 -4.09 -1.94
CA ILE A 94 1.89 -4.85 -0.75
C ILE A 94 3.32 -4.50 -0.34
N ALA A 95 4.22 -4.24 -1.29
CA ALA A 95 5.60 -3.82 -1.03
C ALA A 95 5.70 -2.63 -0.04
N LEU A 96 4.67 -1.78 0.01
CA LEU A 96 4.58 -0.61 0.89
C LEU A 96 3.42 -0.69 1.89
N ALA A 97 2.49 -1.64 1.73
CA ALA A 97 1.32 -1.83 2.59
C ALA A 97 1.53 -2.92 3.66
N CYS A 98 2.78 -3.10 4.11
CA CYS A 98 3.16 -4.10 5.12
C CYS A 98 3.42 -3.49 6.52
N GLY A 99 2.70 -2.41 6.86
CA GLY A 99 2.84 -1.70 8.13
C GLY A 99 2.24 -2.41 9.34
N ASP A 100 2.47 -1.84 10.53
CA ASP A 100 1.84 -2.25 11.79
C ASP A 100 0.34 -1.95 11.80
N ARG A 101 -0.05 -0.89 11.08
CA ARG A 101 -1.43 -0.51 10.80
C ARG A 101 -1.58 -0.27 9.30
N VAL A 102 -2.71 -0.69 8.76
CA VAL A 102 -3.08 -0.46 7.36
C VAL A 102 -4.45 0.21 7.35
N PHE A 103 -4.50 1.41 6.81
CA PHE A 103 -5.73 2.19 6.67
C PHE A 103 -6.10 2.34 5.19
N MET A 104 -7.35 2.63 4.91
CA MET A 104 -7.83 2.94 3.57
C MET A 104 -8.71 4.18 3.60
N PHE A 105 -8.63 5.00 2.57
CA PHE A 105 -9.65 6.02 2.33
C PHE A 105 -10.93 5.36 1.84
N GLU A 106 -12.08 6.00 2.11
CA GLU A 106 -13.41 5.42 1.85
C GLU A 106 -13.68 5.16 0.36
N ASP A 107 -13.07 5.94 -0.55
CA ASP A 107 -13.22 5.78 -2.00
C ASP A 107 -12.06 4.99 -2.64
N SER A 108 -11.22 4.34 -1.82
CA SER A 108 -10.07 3.57 -2.32
C SER A 108 -10.40 2.10 -2.58
N ILE A 109 -9.55 1.43 -3.35
CA ILE A 109 -9.62 -0.01 -3.61
C ILE A 109 -8.29 -0.68 -3.25
N TYR A 110 -8.36 -1.90 -2.74
CA TYR A 110 -7.17 -2.71 -2.48
C TYR A 110 -7.40 -4.16 -2.91
N SER A 111 -6.66 -4.62 -3.90
CA SER A 111 -6.88 -5.92 -4.54
C SER A 111 -5.59 -6.52 -5.08
N VAL A 112 -5.57 -7.85 -5.16
CA VAL A 112 -4.47 -8.59 -5.81
C VAL A 112 -4.45 -8.38 -7.32
N LEU A 113 -5.59 -8.06 -7.94
CA LEU A 113 -5.78 -8.03 -9.39
C LEU A 113 -6.89 -7.03 -9.72
N SER A 114 -6.84 -6.42 -10.91
CA SER A 114 -7.97 -5.63 -11.40
C SER A 114 -9.19 -6.51 -11.70
N PRO A 115 -10.42 -5.98 -11.61
CA PRO A 115 -11.63 -6.72 -11.98
C PRO A 115 -11.59 -7.27 -13.42
N GLU A 116 -11.06 -6.50 -14.37
CA GLU A 116 -10.90 -6.91 -15.76
C GLU A 116 -9.92 -8.09 -15.89
N GLY A 117 -8.79 -8.01 -15.17
CA GLY A 117 -7.81 -9.09 -15.13
C GLY A 117 -8.39 -10.35 -14.49
N TYR A 118 -9.12 -10.21 -13.38
CA TYR A 118 -9.79 -11.33 -12.73
C TYR A 118 -10.81 -11.99 -13.65
N ALA A 119 -11.69 -11.21 -14.27
CA ALA A 119 -12.70 -11.73 -15.22
C ALA A 119 -12.06 -12.47 -16.39
N SER A 120 -10.98 -11.93 -16.95
CA SER A 120 -10.24 -12.54 -18.06
C SER A 120 -9.58 -13.85 -17.66
N ILE A 121 -8.94 -13.92 -16.48
CA ILE A 121 -8.22 -15.12 -16.01
C ILE A 121 -9.20 -16.21 -15.56
N MET A 122 -10.17 -15.85 -14.71
CA MET A 122 -11.06 -16.84 -14.09
C MET A 122 -12.19 -17.31 -14.99
N TRP A 123 -12.72 -16.40 -15.81
CA TRP A 123 -13.91 -16.70 -16.64
C TRP A 123 -13.65 -16.61 -18.13
N LYS A 124 -12.47 -16.19 -18.55
CA LYS A 124 -12.11 -15.98 -19.97
C LYS A 124 -13.08 -15.01 -20.69
N ASP A 125 -13.65 -14.08 -19.93
CA ASP A 125 -14.65 -13.11 -20.37
C ASP A 125 -14.43 -11.78 -19.68
N SER A 126 -13.73 -10.85 -20.36
CA SER A 126 -13.44 -9.53 -19.82
C SER A 126 -14.66 -8.62 -19.66
N ALA A 127 -15.83 -9.00 -20.19
CA ALA A 127 -17.05 -8.23 -20.02
C ALA A 127 -17.67 -8.38 -18.60
N LYS A 128 -17.28 -9.40 -17.84
CA LYS A 128 -17.78 -9.68 -16.49
C LYS A 128 -17.06 -8.89 -15.39
N VAL A 129 -16.74 -7.64 -15.66
CA VAL A 129 -16.00 -6.77 -14.72
C VAL A 129 -16.76 -6.55 -13.42
N LYS A 130 -18.08 -6.34 -13.50
CA LYS A 130 -18.90 -6.06 -12.32
C LYS A 130 -18.95 -7.24 -11.36
N GLU A 131 -19.20 -8.44 -11.88
CA GLU A 131 -19.19 -9.67 -11.08
C GLU A 131 -17.81 -9.96 -10.51
N ALA A 132 -16.75 -9.62 -11.26
CA ALA A 132 -15.38 -9.77 -10.81
C ALA A 132 -15.07 -8.81 -9.63
N ALA A 133 -15.51 -7.56 -9.70
CA ALA A 133 -15.35 -6.59 -8.62
C ALA A 133 -16.06 -7.05 -7.34
N GLU A 134 -17.27 -7.60 -7.47
CA GLU A 134 -18.03 -8.17 -6.32
C GLU A 134 -17.30 -9.41 -5.74
N ALA A 135 -16.75 -10.26 -6.58
CA ALA A 135 -16.01 -11.45 -6.14
C ALA A 135 -14.68 -11.12 -5.44
N LEU A 136 -13.98 -10.09 -5.90
CA LEU A 136 -12.69 -9.65 -5.35
C LEU A 136 -12.82 -8.98 -3.98
N LYS A 137 -13.99 -8.46 -3.61
CA LYS A 137 -14.24 -7.82 -2.31
C LYS A 137 -13.20 -6.73 -1.98
N LEU A 138 -12.92 -5.90 -2.97
CA LEU A 138 -11.82 -4.95 -2.96
C LEU A 138 -12.10 -3.62 -2.23
N THR A 139 -13.32 -3.45 -1.70
CA THR A 139 -13.73 -2.20 -1.03
C THR A 139 -13.31 -2.15 0.43
N PRO A 140 -13.18 -0.93 1.01
CA PRO A 140 -12.75 -0.75 2.39
C PRO A 140 -13.61 -1.51 3.41
N GLU A 141 -14.95 -1.56 3.21
CA GLU A 141 -15.88 -2.22 4.14
C GLU A 141 -15.61 -3.73 4.22
N TRP A 142 -15.39 -4.38 3.08
CA TRP A 142 -15.06 -5.80 3.04
C TRP A 142 -13.70 -6.09 3.66
N LEU A 143 -12.71 -5.25 3.37
CA LEU A 143 -11.35 -5.41 3.87
C LEU A 143 -11.26 -5.12 5.38
N LEU A 144 -12.06 -4.19 5.88
CA LEU A 144 -12.21 -3.97 7.32
C LEU A 144 -12.86 -5.18 8.00
N LYS A 145 -13.95 -5.69 7.43
CA LYS A 145 -14.68 -6.87 7.98
C LYS A 145 -13.79 -8.11 8.04
N THR A 146 -12.87 -8.28 7.09
CA THR A 146 -11.94 -9.41 7.06
C THR A 146 -10.67 -9.18 7.88
N GLY A 147 -10.46 -7.98 8.41
CA GLY A 147 -9.30 -7.62 9.21
C GLY A 147 -8.03 -7.39 8.40
N ILE A 148 -8.15 -7.22 7.07
CA ILE A 148 -7.03 -6.86 6.20
C ILE A 148 -6.59 -5.42 6.46
N ILE A 149 -7.55 -4.51 6.69
CA ILE A 149 -7.29 -3.14 7.14
C ILE A 149 -7.79 -2.93 8.57
N ASP A 150 -7.28 -1.92 9.24
CA ASP A 150 -7.61 -1.62 10.64
C ASP A 150 -8.72 -0.57 10.75
N GLN A 151 -8.80 0.36 9.81
CA GLN A 151 -9.80 1.42 9.82
C GLN A 151 -9.98 2.04 8.44
N ILE A 152 -11.19 2.54 8.16
CA ILE A 152 -11.52 3.39 7.02
C ILE A 152 -11.34 4.84 7.45
N ILE A 153 -10.67 5.64 6.63
CA ILE A 153 -10.44 7.07 6.84
C ILE A 153 -11.33 7.83 5.85
N HIS A 154 -11.93 8.92 6.31
CA HIS A 154 -12.70 9.82 5.46
C HIS A 154 -11.86 10.38 4.30
N GLU A 155 -12.45 10.56 3.13
CA GLU A 155 -11.79 11.12 1.96
C GLU A 155 -11.46 12.60 2.17
N TYR A 156 -10.31 13.03 1.63
CA TYR A 156 -9.85 14.42 1.68
C TYR A 156 -9.60 14.94 0.27
N HIS A 157 -10.13 16.13 0.00
CA HIS A 157 -9.99 16.82 -1.28
C HIS A 157 -9.09 18.05 -1.16
N SER A 158 -8.75 18.63 -2.31
CA SER A 158 -7.94 19.85 -2.34
C SER A 158 -8.67 21.00 -1.63
N GLY A 159 -8.03 21.56 -0.62
CA GLY A 159 -8.58 22.64 0.19
C GLY A 159 -9.20 22.20 1.52
N ASP A 160 -9.33 20.91 1.77
CA ASP A 160 -9.83 20.40 3.04
C ASP A 160 -8.84 20.66 4.19
N ASP A 161 -9.38 20.77 5.39
CA ASP A 161 -8.57 20.79 6.60
C ASP A 161 -8.00 19.40 6.90
N LEU A 162 -6.69 19.29 6.90
CA LEU A 162 -5.99 18.03 7.18
C LEU A 162 -5.62 17.85 8.67
N GLU A 163 -5.97 18.79 9.53
CA GLU A 163 -5.68 18.69 10.97
C GLU A 163 -6.29 17.42 11.61
N PRO A 164 -7.55 17.02 11.28
CA PRO A 164 -8.11 15.79 11.84
C PRO A 164 -7.31 14.53 11.42
N LEU A 165 -6.86 14.47 10.18
CA LEU A 165 -6.02 13.37 9.68
C LEU A 165 -4.66 13.36 10.37
N ARG A 166 -4.05 14.54 10.52
CA ARG A 166 -2.77 14.69 11.24
C ARG A 166 -2.88 14.20 12.68
N ASP A 167 -3.93 14.62 13.37
CA ASP A 167 -4.13 14.27 14.78
C ASP A 167 -4.43 12.76 14.93
N PHE A 168 -5.24 12.20 14.05
CA PHE A 168 -5.46 10.76 13.98
C PHE A 168 -4.14 10.00 13.82
N LEU A 169 -3.33 10.36 12.82
CA LEU A 169 -2.05 9.70 12.56
C LEU A 169 -1.05 9.88 13.70
N ALA A 170 -1.02 11.07 14.33
CA ALA A 170 -0.17 11.33 15.48
C ALA A 170 -0.53 10.40 16.65
N ASN A 171 -1.82 10.21 16.93
CA ASN A 171 -2.30 9.29 17.95
C ASN A 171 -1.91 7.84 17.63
N GLN A 172 -2.12 7.39 16.39
CA GLN A 172 -1.74 6.05 15.95
C GLN A 172 -0.23 5.80 16.09
N PHE A 173 0.60 6.77 15.70
CA PHE A 173 2.05 6.66 15.91
C PHE A 173 2.44 6.67 17.37
N ASN A 174 1.78 7.45 18.22
CA ASN A 174 2.06 7.47 19.65
C ASN A 174 1.74 6.13 20.32
N GLU A 175 0.61 5.50 19.97
CA GLU A 175 0.27 4.15 20.43
C GLU A 175 1.39 3.15 20.07
N LEU A 176 1.81 3.12 18.81
CA LEU A 176 2.85 2.20 18.34
C LEU A 176 4.23 2.47 18.96
N LYS A 177 4.58 3.75 19.18
CA LYS A 177 5.86 4.13 19.80
C LYS A 177 5.94 3.72 21.27
N ASN A 178 4.82 3.63 21.96
CA ASN A 178 4.77 3.22 23.37
C ASN A 178 4.92 1.71 23.56
N LEU A 179 4.86 0.92 22.49
CA LEU A 179 5.10 -0.51 22.56
C LEU A 179 6.60 -0.81 22.66
N PRO A 180 7.00 -1.78 23.48
CA PRO A 180 8.34 -2.36 23.36
C PRO A 180 8.60 -2.87 21.94
N VAL A 181 9.81 -2.69 21.43
CA VAL A 181 10.14 -3.01 20.03
C VAL A 181 9.80 -4.46 19.67
N ASP A 182 10.10 -5.39 20.55
CA ASP A 182 9.84 -6.82 20.30
C ASP A 182 8.32 -7.10 20.25
N GLU A 183 7.53 -6.38 21.03
CA GLU A 183 6.08 -6.46 20.99
C GLU A 183 5.51 -5.85 19.67
N LEU A 184 6.03 -4.71 19.24
CA LEU A 184 5.68 -4.09 17.96
C LEU A 184 5.91 -5.08 16.81
N MET A 185 7.09 -5.70 16.76
CA MET A 185 7.43 -6.68 15.73
C MET A 185 6.56 -7.95 15.83
N ARG A 186 6.29 -8.43 17.02
CA ARG A 186 5.44 -9.60 17.26
C ARG A 186 4.01 -9.34 16.76
N GLN A 187 3.45 -8.17 17.04
CA GLN A 187 2.12 -7.79 16.57
C GLN A 187 2.09 -7.71 15.03
N ARG A 188 3.10 -7.07 14.39
CA ARG A 188 3.24 -7.03 12.93
C ARG A 188 3.28 -8.43 12.34
N HIS A 189 4.14 -9.31 12.82
CA HIS A 189 4.23 -10.68 12.32
C HIS A 189 2.92 -11.46 12.50
N ASN A 190 2.27 -11.33 13.65
CA ASN A 190 1.01 -12.00 13.91
C ASN A 190 -0.12 -11.48 13.00
N ARG A 191 -0.10 -10.18 12.65
CA ARG A 191 -1.05 -9.60 11.71
C ARG A 191 -1.03 -10.35 10.37
N TYR A 192 0.15 -10.52 9.78
CA TYR A 192 0.31 -11.10 8.44
C TYR A 192 0.29 -12.63 8.41
N ARG A 193 0.37 -13.29 9.56
CA ARG A 193 0.20 -14.75 9.66
C ARG A 193 -1.26 -15.21 9.76
N LYS A 194 -2.20 -14.28 9.80
CA LYS A 194 -3.63 -14.60 9.84
C LYS A 194 -4.20 -14.96 8.46
N PHE A 195 -3.47 -14.67 7.39
CA PHE A 195 -3.89 -14.81 6.00
C PHE A 195 -3.10 -15.88 5.27
#